data_295fce3775e93f6110ed1cdd2f645930
#
_entry.id   295fce3775e93f6110ed1cdd2f645930
#
_cell.length_a   1.000
_cell.length_b   1.000
_cell.length_c   1.000
_cell.angle_alpha   90.00
_cell.angle_beta   90.00
_cell.angle_gamma   90.00
#
_symmetry.space_group_name_H-M   'P 1'
#
loop_
_entity.id
_entity.type
_entity.pdbx_description
1 polymer ?
#
loop_
_entity_poly.entity_id
_entity_poly.type
_entity_poly.pdbx_seq_one_letter_code
_entity_poly.pdbx_strand_id
1 'polypeptide(L)'
;MKNKEKLPVLIVEKTFGGLEVISDFVQKMCSHTKIGFKKTWELMMAIDEVCSNLITCSYDDGDFIKITWKLDGNKVKIEIEENGSPFNPLENFNEEDNFYGLGPQLVEKMVDEVKYVREKNLNRIILVKKVRKKKNVK
;
A
#
# COMPACT_ATOMS: atom_id res chain seq x y z
N MET A 1 -32.40 0.64 -6.14
CA MET A 1 -31.41 0.05 -5.27
C MET A 1 -30.00 0.32 -5.77
N LYS A 2 -29.17 0.79 -4.88
CA LYS A 2 -27.81 1.10 -5.28
C LYS A 2 -26.99 -0.18 -5.41
N ASN A 3 -26.29 -0.30 -6.50
CA ASN A 3 -25.30 -1.34 -6.65
C ASN A 3 -24.12 -1.01 -5.77
N LYS A 4 -23.73 -1.96 -4.95
CA LYS A 4 -22.50 -1.82 -4.22
C LYS A 4 -21.37 -2.08 -5.20
N GLU A 5 -20.57 -1.08 -5.43
CA GLU A 5 -19.36 -1.28 -6.21
C GLU A 5 -18.42 -2.18 -5.45
N LYS A 6 -17.97 -3.22 -6.10
CA LYS A 6 -16.93 -4.06 -5.53
C LYS A 6 -15.62 -3.33 -5.70
N LEU A 7 -14.94 -3.11 -4.60
CA LEU A 7 -13.61 -2.54 -4.64
C LEU A 7 -12.65 -3.57 -5.23
N PRO A 8 -11.73 -3.14 -6.09
CA PRO A 8 -10.68 -4.03 -6.54
C PRO A 8 -9.86 -4.53 -5.35
N VAL A 9 -9.71 -5.83 -5.26
CA VAL A 9 -8.99 -6.48 -4.18
C VAL A 9 -8.05 -7.52 -4.77
N LEU A 10 -6.82 -7.55 -4.24
CA LEU A 10 -5.85 -8.55 -4.60
C LEU A 10 -5.38 -9.25 -3.32
N ILE A 11 -5.33 -10.56 -3.34
CA ILE A 11 -4.76 -11.34 -2.25
C ILE A 11 -3.63 -12.19 -2.81
N VAL A 12 -2.46 -12.09 -2.21
CA VAL A 12 -1.27 -12.83 -2.64
C VAL A 12 -0.61 -13.50 -1.44
N GLU A 13 0.23 -14.47 -1.72
CA GLU A 13 1.08 -15.04 -0.69
C GLU A 13 2.09 -14.00 -0.22
N LYS A 14 2.43 -14.06 1.05
CA LYS A 14 3.40 -13.15 1.65
C LYS A 14 4.82 -13.58 1.30
N THR A 15 5.19 -13.35 0.05
CA THR A 15 6.47 -13.73 -0.55
C THR A 15 6.91 -12.67 -1.54
N PHE A 16 8.16 -12.72 -1.95
CA PHE A 16 8.64 -11.81 -3.01
C PHE A 16 7.95 -12.07 -4.35
N GLY A 17 7.52 -13.31 -4.60
CA GLY A 17 6.69 -13.60 -5.77
C GLY A 17 5.35 -12.88 -5.68
N GLY A 18 4.75 -12.87 -4.49
CA GLY A 18 3.53 -12.12 -4.25
C GLY A 18 3.73 -10.62 -4.46
N LEU A 19 4.90 -10.11 -4.06
CA LEU A 19 5.22 -8.70 -4.25
C LEU A 19 5.23 -8.31 -5.72
N GLU A 20 5.73 -9.17 -6.59
CA GLU A 20 5.70 -8.91 -8.03
C GLU A 20 4.27 -8.77 -8.54
N VAL A 21 3.38 -9.65 -8.05
CA VAL A 21 1.97 -9.59 -8.42
C VAL A 21 1.33 -8.30 -7.93
N ILE A 22 1.68 -7.87 -6.72
CA ILE A 22 1.20 -6.59 -6.17
C ILE A 22 1.65 -5.42 -7.06
N SER A 23 2.91 -5.41 -7.47
CA SER A 23 3.44 -4.35 -8.34
C SER A 23 2.67 -4.25 -9.65
N ASP A 24 2.40 -5.39 -10.27
CA ASP A 24 1.61 -5.44 -11.51
C ASP A 24 0.19 -4.93 -11.29
N PHE A 25 -0.42 -5.31 -10.17
CA PHE A 25 -1.77 -4.87 -9.83
C PHE A 25 -1.83 -3.36 -9.67
N VAL A 26 -0.89 -2.78 -8.92
CA VAL A 26 -0.84 -1.34 -8.69
C VAL A 26 -0.67 -0.59 -10.01
N GLN A 27 0.22 -1.09 -10.86
CA GLN A 27 0.46 -0.47 -12.15
C GLN A 27 -0.80 -0.48 -13.02
N LYS A 28 -1.51 -1.61 -13.03
CA LYS A 28 -2.77 -1.71 -13.76
C LYS A 28 -3.83 -0.76 -13.21
N MET A 29 -3.95 -0.69 -11.89
CA MET A 29 -4.93 0.19 -11.28
C MET A 29 -4.64 1.65 -11.57
N CYS A 30 -3.37 2.04 -11.53
CA CYS A 30 -2.98 3.40 -11.88
C CYS A 30 -3.30 3.72 -13.34
N SER A 31 -3.05 2.77 -14.23
CA SER A 31 -3.36 2.94 -15.65
C SER A 31 -4.87 3.09 -15.87
N HIS A 32 -5.67 2.23 -15.26
CA HIS A 32 -7.14 2.29 -15.38
C HIS A 32 -7.72 3.58 -14.84
N THR A 33 -7.14 4.12 -13.80
CA THR A 33 -7.63 5.35 -13.20
C THR A 33 -6.98 6.60 -13.79
N LYS A 34 -6.15 6.42 -14.81
CA LYS A 34 -5.47 7.51 -15.51
C LYS A 34 -4.63 8.39 -14.60
N ILE A 35 -3.95 7.75 -13.67
CA ILE A 35 -3.01 8.43 -12.79
C ILE A 35 -1.71 8.67 -13.56
N GLY A 36 -1.19 9.89 -13.47
CA GLY A 36 0.02 10.26 -14.20
C GLY A 36 1.25 9.48 -13.74
N PHE A 37 2.29 9.54 -14.55
CA PHE A 37 3.51 8.76 -14.38
C PHE A 37 4.17 9.00 -13.02
N LYS A 38 4.34 10.25 -12.63
CA LYS A 38 5.03 10.58 -11.38
C LYS A 38 4.30 10.03 -10.17
N LYS A 39 2.98 10.21 -10.12
CA LYS A 39 2.19 9.72 -8.99
C LYS A 39 2.06 8.21 -8.97
N THR A 40 2.03 7.59 -10.14
CA THR A 40 2.08 6.13 -10.25
C THR A 40 3.38 5.61 -9.64
N TRP A 41 4.50 6.23 -10.00
CA TRP A 41 5.80 5.83 -9.48
C TRP A 41 5.86 6.01 -7.95
N GLU A 42 5.34 7.13 -7.44
CA GLU A 42 5.32 7.39 -6.01
C GLU A 42 4.50 6.34 -5.25
N LEU A 43 3.32 5.99 -5.79
CA LEU A 43 2.48 4.95 -5.20
C LEU A 43 3.18 3.59 -5.21
N MET A 44 3.79 3.24 -6.32
CA MET A 44 4.50 1.96 -6.44
C MET A 44 5.63 1.87 -5.44
N MET A 45 6.39 2.96 -5.27
CA MET A 45 7.48 2.99 -4.31
C MET A 45 6.98 2.83 -2.88
N ALA A 46 5.90 3.53 -2.53
CA ALA A 46 5.36 3.44 -1.17
C ALA A 46 4.85 2.04 -0.85
N ILE A 47 4.08 1.46 -1.78
CA ILE A 47 3.51 0.14 -1.57
C ILE A 47 4.61 -0.92 -1.53
N ASP A 48 5.59 -0.79 -2.40
CA ASP A 48 6.72 -1.72 -2.43
C ASP A 48 7.48 -1.70 -1.10
N GLU A 49 7.73 -0.52 -0.57
CA GLU A 49 8.44 -0.38 0.71
C GLU A 49 7.67 -1.02 1.85
N VAL A 50 6.36 -0.74 1.95
CA VAL A 50 5.52 -1.33 2.99
C VAL A 50 5.50 -2.85 2.88
N CYS A 51 5.23 -3.35 1.68
CA CYS A 51 5.10 -4.80 1.47
C CYS A 51 6.44 -5.52 1.65
N SER A 52 7.54 -4.94 1.20
CA SER A 52 8.86 -5.51 1.41
C SER A 52 9.16 -5.66 2.89
N ASN A 53 8.81 -4.66 3.68
CA ASN A 53 9.04 -4.70 5.11
C ASN A 53 8.17 -5.76 5.79
N LEU A 54 6.92 -5.91 5.35
CA LEU A 54 6.07 -6.98 5.86
C LEU A 54 6.67 -8.35 5.56
N ILE A 55 7.23 -8.52 4.37
CA ILE A 55 7.80 -9.80 3.95
C ILE A 55 9.11 -10.10 4.67
N THR A 56 9.98 -9.10 4.81
CA THR A 56 11.33 -9.32 5.33
C THR A 56 11.44 -9.22 6.85
N CYS A 57 10.63 -8.36 7.47
CA CYS A 57 10.80 -8.03 8.88
C CYS A 57 9.80 -8.70 9.80
N SER A 58 8.69 -9.21 9.30
CA SER A 58 7.73 -9.89 10.16
C SER A 58 7.97 -11.41 10.27
N TYR A 59 9.10 -11.85 9.78
CA TYR A 59 9.53 -13.26 9.86
C TYR A 59 8.52 -14.22 9.23
N ASP A 60 8.49 -15.45 9.67
CA ASP A 60 7.64 -16.51 9.10
C ASP A 60 6.19 -16.45 9.60
N ASP A 61 5.73 -15.28 9.96
CA ASP A 61 4.44 -15.08 10.57
C ASP A 61 3.49 -14.44 9.56
N GLY A 62 2.34 -15.08 9.37
CA GLY A 62 1.38 -14.62 8.39
C GLY A 62 1.51 -15.31 7.05
N ASP A 63 0.40 -15.39 6.34
CA ASP A 63 0.30 -16.15 5.10
C ASP A 63 0.10 -15.30 3.87
N PHE A 64 -0.56 -14.15 4.02
CA PHE A 64 -1.00 -13.40 2.86
C PHE A 64 -0.84 -11.90 3.05
N ILE A 65 -0.86 -11.21 1.92
CA ILE A 65 -1.01 -9.77 1.86
C ILE A 65 -2.24 -9.49 1.01
N LYS A 66 -3.13 -8.65 1.52
CA LYS A 66 -4.34 -8.25 0.82
C LYS A 66 -4.26 -6.76 0.53
N ILE A 67 -4.45 -6.40 -0.74
CA ILE A 67 -4.46 -5.01 -1.17
C ILE A 67 -5.87 -4.65 -1.60
N THR A 68 -6.43 -3.60 -1.03
CA THR A 68 -7.72 -3.07 -1.45
C THR A 68 -7.51 -1.67 -2.01
N TRP A 69 -8.05 -1.43 -3.19
CA TRP A 69 -7.89 -0.16 -3.92
C TRP A 69 -9.21 0.57 -3.97
N LYS A 70 -9.22 1.82 -3.55
CA LYS A 70 -10.43 2.64 -3.62
C LYS A 70 -10.12 4.02 -4.18
N LEU A 71 -10.75 4.35 -5.29
CA LEU A 71 -10.68 5.69 -5.83
C LEU A 71 -11.84 6.49 -5.25
N ASP A 72 -11.54 7.61 -4.63
CA ASP A 72 -12.51 8.46 -3.99
C ASP A 72 -12.24 9.91 -4.40
N GLY A 73 -12.96 10.36 -5.44
CA GLY A 73 -12.76 11.69 -5.98
C GLY A 73 -11.36 11.86 -6.56
N ASN A 74 -10.60 12.76 -5.97
CA ASN A 74 -9.22 13.02 -6.41
C ASN A 74 -8.17 12.26 -5.63
N LYS A 75 -8.60 11.32 -4.78
CA LYS A 75 -7.69 10.55 -3.93
C LYS A 75 -7.82 9.06 -4.19
N VAL A 76 -6.72 8.36 -4.01
CA VAL A 76 -6.72 6.91 -3.95
C VAL A 76 -6.43 6.51 -2.52
N LYS A 77 -7.24 5.62 -1.99
CA LYS A 77 -7.02 5.00 -0.69
C LYS A 77 -6.64 3.55 -0.92
N ILE A 78 -5.52 3.15 -0.35
CA ILE A 78 -5.02 1.80 -0.49
C ILE A 78 -4.89 1.21 0.90
N GLU A 79 -5.53 0.06 1.12
CA GLU A 79 -5.38 -0.67 2.36
C GLU A 79 -4.54 -1.91 2.11
N ILE A 80 -3.52 -2.08 2.92
CA ILE A 80 -2.63 -3.23 2.87
C ILE A 80 -2.83 -4.00 4.16
N GLU A 81 -3.31 -5.23 4.06
CA GLU A 81 -3.60 -6.05 5.23
C GLU A 81 -2.78 -7.33 5.19
N GLU A 82 -2.35 -7.78 6.37
CA GLU A 82 -1.49 -8.93 6.51
C GLU A 82 -1.82 -9.61 7.84
N ASN A 83 -1.81 -10.94 7.88
CA ASN A 83 -2.32 -11.71 9.01
C ASN A 83 -1.27 -12.24 9.98
N GLY A 84 -0.10 -11.64 10.02
CA GLY A 84 0.93 -12.03 10.97
C GLY A 84 0.72 -11.43 12.35
N SER A 85 1.69 -11.65 13.23
CA SER A 85 1.71 -11.04 14.55
C SER A 85 1.78 -9.53 14.45
N PRO A 86 1.44 -8.79 15.51
CA PRO A 86 1.51 -7.33 15.47
C PRO A 86 2.86 -6.84 15.00
N PHE A 87 2.86 -6.10 13.93
CA PHE A 87 4.08 -5.54 13.35
C PHE A 87 3.71 -4.29 12.56
N ASN A 88 4.31 -3.16 12.94
CA ASN A 88 4.08 -1.91 12.24
C ASN A 88 5.25 -1.64 11.28
N PRO A 89 5.04 -1.82 9.97
CA PRO A 89 6.10 -1.61 8.99
C PRO A 89 6.49 -0.13 8.82
N LEU A 90 5.79 0.77 9.50
CA LEU A 90 6.06 2.20 9.43
C LEU A 90 6.95 2.69 10.57
N GLU A 91 7.25 1.83 11.53
CA GLU A 91 8.15 2.20 12.62
C GLU A 91 9.58 2.29 12.11
N ASN A 92 10.36 3.18 12.73
CA ASN A 92 11.77 3.29 12.41
C ASN A 92 12.51 2.06 12.90
N PHE A 93 13.21 1.43 11.98
CA PHE A 93 14.11 0.35 12.32
C PHE A 93 15.47 0.92 12.67
N ASN A 94 16.31 0.14 13.33
CA ASN A 94 17.72 0.48 13.47
C ASN A 94 18.35 0.59 12.08
N GLU A 95 19.39 1.41 11.96
CA GLU A 95 20.08 1.55 10.68
C GLU A 95 20.53 0.21 10.12
N GLU A 96 20.88 -0.73 11.00
CA GLU A 96 21.29 -2.08 10.60
C GLU A 96 20.15 -2.86 9.97
N ASP A 97 18.92 -2.65 10.46
CA ASP A 97 17.75 -3.36 9.97
C ASP A 97 17.19 -2.74 8.70
N ASN A 98 17.56 -1.50 8.44
CA ASN A 98 17.04 -0.75 7.29
C ASN A 98 17.97 -0.86 6.09
N PHE A 99 18.42 -2.08 5.85
CA PHE A 99 19.45 -2.34 4.86
C PHE A 99 18.99 -2.15 3.43
N TYR A 100 17.76 -2.51 3.14
CA TYR A 100 17.26 -2.52 1.77
C TYR A 100 16.31 -1.38 1.45
N GLY A 101 15.73 -0.77 2.46
CA GLY A 101 14.72 0.23 2.25
C GLY A 101 15.24 1.62 2.56
N LEU A 102 14.55 2.58 2.03
CA LEU A 102 14.76 3.97 2.41
C LEU A 102 13.98 4.28 3.68
N GLY A 103 13.29 3.26 4.22
CA GLY A 103 12.62 3.31 5.48
C GLY A 103 11.24 3.94 5.44
N PRO A 104 10.58 3.99 6.59
CA PRO A 104 9.23 4.56 6.67
C PRO A 104 9.14 6.01 6.22
N GLN A 105 10.25 6.74 6.30
CA GLN A 105 10.30 8.13 5.87
C GLN A 105 10.01 8.28 4.38
N LEU A 106 10.43 7.30 3.58
CA LEU A 106 10.13 7.30 2.15
C LEU A 106 8.63 7.24 1.92
N VAL A 107 7.95 6.35 2.66
CA VAL A 107 6.50 6.19 2.51
C VAL A 107 5.80 7.51 2.79
N GLU A 108 6.17 8.18 3.88
CA GLU A 108 5.58 9.46 4.23
C GLU A 108 5.77 10.52 3.15
N LYS A 109 6.89 10.47 2.42
CA LYS A 109 7.15 11.43 1.35
C LYS A 109 6.40 11.11 0.08
N MET A 110 6.07 9.84 -0.13
CA MET A 110 5.44 9.40 -1.39
C MET A 110 3.93 9.49 -1.36
N VAL A 111 3.32 9.55 -0.20
CA VAL A 111 1.86 9.62 -0.05
C VAL A 111 1.46 10.79 0.83
N ASP A 112 0.18 11.14 0.80
CA ASP A 112 -0.33 12.28 1.57
C ASP A 112 -0.69 11.91 2.99
N GLU A 113 -1.14 10.69 3.20
CA GLU A 113 -1.47 10.19 4.54
C GLU A 113 -1.10 8.72 4.62
N VAL A 114 -0.61 8.32 5.78
CA VAL A 114 -0.32 6.92 6.04
C VAL A 114 -0.57 6.64 7.51
N LYS A 115 -1.16 5.49 7.81
CA LYS A 115 -1.31 5.07 9.19
C LYS A 115 -1.33 3.56 9.31
N TYR A 116 -1.00 3.08 10.49
CA TYR A 116 -1.04 1.68 10.86
C TYR A 116 -2.14 1.45 11.87
N VAL A 117 -2.89 0.36 11.70
CA VAL A 117 -3.91 -0.07 12.65
C VAL A 117 -3.78 -1.56 12.85
N ARG A 118 -3.80 -1.99 14.10
CA ARG A 118 -3.88 -3.43 14.42
C ARG A 118 -5.29 -3.72 14.91
N GLU A 119 -6.03 -4.53 14.17
CA GLU A 119 -7.35 -4.95 14.60
C GLU A 119 -7.74 -6.27 13.94
N LYS A 120 -8.58 -7.04 14.61
CA LYS A 120 -9.09 -8.31 14.07
C LYS A 120 -7.99 -9.26 13.62
N ASN A 121 -6.89 -9.28 14.35
CA ASN A 121 -5.73 -10.12 14.03
C ASN A 121 -5.08 -9.79 12.70
N LEU A 122 -5.23 -8.57 12.24
CA LEU A 122 -4.61 -8.09 11.02
C LEU A 122 -3.76 -6.86 11.29
N ASN A 123 -2.62 -6.81 10.64
CA ASN A 123 -1.87 -5.57 10.51
C ASN A 123 -2.43 -4.87 9.29
N ARG A 124 -2.85 -3.64 9.46
CA ARG A 124 -3.46 -2.86 8.37
C ARG A 124 -2.72 -1.56 8.21
N ILE A 125 -2.27 -1.31 7.01
CA ILE A 125 -1.63 -0.05 6.65
C ILE A 125 -2.53 0.65 5.65
N ILE A 126 -2.85 1.91 5.92
CA ILE A 126 -3.73 2.69 5.07
C ILE A 126 -2.94 3.83 4.48
N LEU A 127 -2.89 3.88 3.15
CA LEU A 127 -2.22 4.93 2.40
C LEU A 127 -3.25 5.74 1.65
N VAL A 128 -3.12 7.06 1.70
CA VAL A 128 -4.00 7.96 0.93
C VAL A 128 -3.11 8.86 0.09
N LYS A 129 -3.43 8.96 -1.19
CA LYS A 129 -2.67 9.81 -2.11
C LYS A 129 -3.59 10.61 -3.01
N LYS A 130 -3.35 11.90 -3.08
CA LYS A 130 -4.01 12.77 -4.05
C LYS A 130 -3.41 12.48 -5.41
N VAL A 131 -4.25 12.07 -6.35
CA VAL A 131 -3.79 11.64 -7.68
C VAL A 131 -4.24 12.57 -8.78
N ARG A 132 -5.13 13.51 -8.47
CA ARG A 132 -5.65 14.47 -9.44
C ARG A 132 -5.77 15.82 -8.77
N LYS A 133 -5.68 16.87 -9.57
CA LYS A 133 -5.99 18.20 -9.07
C LYS A 133 -7.50 18.28 -8.89
N LYS A 134 -7.94 19.01 -7.85
CA LYS A 134 -9.34 19.35 -7.73
C LYS A 134 -9.78 20.08 -8.97
N LYS A 135 -10.91 19.65 -9.53
CA LYS A 135 -11.50 20.40 -10.62
C LYS A 135 -11.91 21.78 -10.12
N ASN A 136 -11.42 22.79 -10.80
CA ASN A 136 -11.94 24.12 -10.55
C ASN A 136 -13.31 24.23 -11.19
N VAL A 137 -14.29 24.53 -10.37
CA VAL A 137 -15.63 24.79 -10.87
C VAL A 137 -15.64 26.26 -11.27
N LYS A 138 -15.85 26.46 -12.51
CA LYS A 138 -16.01 27.84 -13.01
C LYS A 138 -17.43 28.07 -13.40
#